data_6960827444ca8cc282cd97b96b0a5c2b
#
_entry.id   6960827444ca8cc282cd97b96b0a5c2b
#
_cell.length_a   1.000
_cell.length_b   1.000
_cell.length_c   1.000
_cell.angle_alpha   90.00
_cell.angle_beta   90.00
_cell.angle_gamma   90.00
#
_symmetry.space_group_name_H-M   'P 1'
#
loop_
_entity.id
_entity.type
_entity.pdbx_description
1 polymer ?
#
loop_
_entity_poly.entity_id
_entity_poly.type
_entity_poly.pdbx_seq_one_letter_code
_entity_poly.pdbx_strand_id
1 'polypeptide(L)'
;MTILVTASIAALAQTDEPADNPAPPTIEDAQRLIQTISDDKAKLKAYCELGNLYEEVERAEEKNDMKELDALGLKIDRLEQQVGPDYRRVMDALGELDPTSPEGQKLTAVFEPLHKQCE
;
A
#
# COMPACT_ATOMS: atom_id res chain seq x y z
N MET A 1 -52.46 21.89 -26.16
CA MET A 1 -52.01 21.71 -25.40
C MET A 1 -50.97 20.97 -25.33
N THR A 2 -49.99 21.17 -25.14
CA THR A 2 -48.94 20.56 -25.20
C THR A 2 -48.29 20.32 -24.09
N ILE A 3 -47.74 19.46 -23.84
CA ILE A 3 -47.14 19.18 -22.78
C ILE A 3 -45.90 18.84 -22.89
N LEU A 4 -45.09 19.27 -22.36
CA LEU A 4 -43.89 18.97 -22.45
C LEU A 4 -43.36 18.33 -21.48
N VAL A 5 -42.83 17.52 -21.49
CA VAL A 5 -42.24 16.89 -20.64
C VAL A 5 -40.94 16.92 -20.70
N THR A 6 -40.29 17.20 -19.94
CA THR A 6 -39.07 17.28 -20.00
C THR A 6 -38.50 16.32 -19.28
N ALA A 7 -37.83 15.60 -19.60
CA ALA A 7 -37.23 14.65 -18.96
C ALA A 7 -36.04 14.97 -18.51
N SER A 8 -35.74 14.85 -17.60
CA SER A 8 -34.64 15.21 -17.18
C SER A 8 -33.88 14.21 -16.92
N ILE A 9 -32.96 14.02 -17.01
CA ILE A 9 -32.13 13.15 -16.84
C ILE A 9 -31.23 13.20 -16.02
N ALA A 10 -30.93 12.72 -15.50
CA ALA A 10 -30.16 12.63 -14.61
C ALA A 10 -29.03 12.21 -14.76
N ALA A 11 -28.35 12.49 -14.65
CA ALA A 11 -27.26 12.13 -14.88
C ALA A 11 -26.63 11.43 -14.10
N LEU A 12 -26.26 11.10 -13.67
CA LEU A 12 -25.68 10.39 -13.04
C LEU A 12 -24.54 10.40 -12.80
N ALA A 13 -24.03 10.44 -12.57
CA ALA A 13 -23.00 10.48 -12.29
C ALA A 13 -22.26 9.80 -11.95
N GLN A 14 -21.95 9.30 -11.84
CA GLN A 14 -21.24 8.65 -11.58
C GLN A 14 -20.28 8.72 -11.09
N THR A 15 -19.84 8.59 -10.73
CA THR A 15 -19.01 8.60 -10.22
C THR A 15 -18.13 8.22 -10.08
N ASP A 16 -17.78 7.83 -10.06
CA ASP A 16 -16.81 7.59 -10.05
C ASP A 16 -16.10 7.16 -9.25
N GLU A 17 -16.00 6.64 -8.65
CA GLU A 17 -15.34 6.29 -7.88
C GLU A 17 -14.85 5.38 -7.85
N PRO A 18 -14.26 4.87 -7.82
CA PRO A 18 -13.53 4.10 -8.01
C PRO A 18 -13.11 3.47 -7.12
N ALA A 19 -13.28 3.44 -6.62
CA ALA A 19 -12.96 2.90 -5.65
C ALA A 19 -12.22 1.74 -5.69
N ASP A 20 -12.45 0.83 -6.35
CA ASP A 20 -11.77 -0.33 -6.27
C ASP A 20 -10.48 -0.33 -6.92
N ASN A 21 -10.19 0.64 -7.64
CA ASN A 21 -9.01 0.64 -8.33
C ASN A 21 -8.30 1.84 -8.01
N PRO A 22 -7.52 1.85 -6.97
CA PRO A 22 -6.76 3.03 -6.62
C PRO A 22 -5.79 3.34 -7.74
N ALA A 23 -5.57 4.57 -7.96
CA ALA A 23 -4.58 4.99 -8.93
C ALA A 23 -3.21 4.47 -8.51
N PRO A 24 -2.33 4.18 -9.44
CA PRO A 24 -0.99 3.74 -9.07
C PRO A 24 -0.29 4.81 -8.24
N PRO A 25 0.59 4.42 -7.34
CA PRO A 25 1.28 5.39 -6.51
C PRO A 25 2.23 6.20 -7.35
N THR A 26 2.33 7.49 -7.03
CA THR A 26 3.29 8.34 -7.67
C THR A 26 4.56 8.38 -6.82
N ILE A 27 5.63 8.87 -7.40
CA ILE A 27 6.86 9.06 -6.65
C ILE A 27 6.61 10.01 -5.49
N GLU A 28 5.78 11.02 -5.71
CA GLU A 28 5.43 11.95 -4.65
C GLU A 28 4.71 11.28 -3.49
N ASP A 29 3.79 10.36 -3.80
CA ASP A 29 3.09 9.60 -2.76
C ASP A 29 4.07 8.80 -1.93
N ALA A 30 5.01 8.14 -2.59
CA ALA A 30 6.00 7.33 -1.91
C ALA A 30 6.93 8.20 -1.06
N GLN A 31 7.36 9.34 -1.59
CA GLN A 31 8.23 10.24 -0.85
C GLN A 31 7.56 10.79 0.39
N ARG A 32 6.29 11.11 0.27
CA ARG A 32 5.51 11.62 1.40
C ARG A 32 5.37 10.55 2.48
N LEU A 33 5.12 9.32 2.07
CA LEU A 33 5.04 8.22 3.01
C LEU A 33 6.37 8.01 3.71
N ILE A 34 7.47 8.03 2.97
CA ILE A 34 8.80 7.86 3.55
C ILE A 34 9.11 8.95 4.55
N GLN A 35 8.74 10.18 4.23
CA GLN A 35 8.94 11.28 5.15
C GLN A 35 8.16 11.06 6.44
N THR A 36 6.90 10.66 6.32
CA THR A 36 6.05 10.41 7.47
C THR A 36 6.64 9.32 8.37
N ILE A 37 7.13 8.25 7.75
CA ILE A 37 7.72 7.15 8.51
C ILE A 37 9.03 7.59 9.17
N SER A 38 9.87 8.31 8.42
CA SER A 38 11.17 8.75 8.94
C SER A 38 11.04 9.71 10.11
N ASP A 39 9.99 10.53 10.09
CA ASP A 39 9.81 11.54 11.12
C ASP A 39 9.19 11.00 12.41
N ASP A 40 8.70 9.77 12.39
CA ASP A 40 8.04 9.18 13.54
C ASP A 40 8.75 7.88 13.91
N LYS A 41 9.44 7.90 15.04
CA LYS A 41 10.24 6.74 15.46
C LYS A 41 9.42 5.47 15.63
N ALA A 42 8.20 5.60 16.11
CA ALA A 42 7.34 4.43 16.27
C ALA A 42 6.96 3.83 14.93
N LYS A 43 6.68 4.68 13.95
CA LYS A 43 6.36 4.21 12.60
C LYS A 43 7.57 3.59 11.93
N LEU A 44 8.73 4.19 12.12
CA LEU A 44 9.96 3.64 11.55
C LEU A 44 10.24 2.26 12.13
N LYS A 45 10.06 2.13 13.43
CA LYS A 45 10.27 0.83 14.06
C LYS A 45 9.31 -0.21 13.50
N ALA A 46 8.03 0.16 13.36
CA ALA A 46 7.05 -0.75 12.80
C ALA A 46 7.39 -1.14 11.36
N TYR A 47 7.85 -0.18 10.58
CA TYR A 47 8.27 -0.45 9.21
C TYR A 47 9.42 -1.45 9.16
N CYS A 48 10.41 -1.26 10.01
CA CYS A 48 11.56 -2.16 10.03
C CYS A 48 11.17 -3.56 10.49
N GLU A 49 10.27 -3.66 11.46
CA GLU A 49 9.78 -4.97 11.90
C GLU A 49 8.99 -5.67 10.80
N LEU A 50 8.23 -4.91 10.01
CA LEU A 50 7.50 -5.48 8.89
C LEU A 50 8.44 -6.16 7.90
N GLY A 51 9.58 -5.55 7.62
CA GLY A 51 10.56 -6.16 6.73
C GLY A 51 11.01 -7.52 7.23
N ASN A 52 11.27 -7.61 8.52
CA ASN A 52 11.68 -8.88 9.12
C ASN A 52 10.55 -9.93 9.07
N LEU A 53 9.33 -9.49 9.28
CA LEU A 53 8.19 -10.42 9.24
C LEU A 53 7.95 -10.95 7.84
N TYR A 54 8.16 -10.15 6.82
CA TYR A 54 8.00 -10.63 5.44
C TYR A 54 9.01 -11.74 5.13
N GLU A 55 10.22 -11.62 5.65
CA GLU A 55 11.20 -12.69 5.49
C GLU A 55 10.76 -13.96 6.20
N GLU A 56 10.16 -13.82 7.38
CA GLU A 56 9.64 -14.97 8.09
C GLU A 56 8.48 -15.61 7.33
N VAL A 57 7.65 -14.81 6.68
CA VAL A 57 6.56 -15.32 5.85
C VAL A 57 7.12 -16.19 4.73
N GLU A 58 8.16 -15.73 4.06
CA GLU A 58 8.77 -16.51 3.00
C GLU A 58 9.26 -17.85 3.51
N ARG A 59 9.90 -17.84 4.66
CA ARG A 59 10.40 -19.09 5.24
C ARG A 59 9.25 -20.02 5.64
N ALA A 60 8.17 -19.47 6.18
CA ALA A 60 7.02 -20.27 6.55
C ALA A 60 6.32 -20.86 5.34
N GLU A 61 6.28 -20.09 4.25
CA GLU A 61 5.71 -20.59 2.99
C GLU A 61 6.51 -21.75 2.44
N GLU A 62 7.82 -21.65 2.49
CA GLU A 62 8.68 -22.73 2.03
C GLU A 62 8.44 -24.02 2.82
N LYS A 63 8.11 -23.89 4.09
CA LYS A 63 7.85 -25.04 4.95
C LYS A 63 6.38 -25.46 4.94
N ASN A 64 5.53 -24.72 4.27
CA ASN A 64 4.09 -24.95 4.28
C ASN A 64 3.51 -24.92 5.69
N ASP A 65 4.05 -24.04 6.53
CA ASP A 65 3.62 -23.91 7.90
C ASP A 65 2.44 -22.93 8.00
N MET A 66 1.25 -23.47 7.86
CA MET A 66 0.05 -22.63 7.83
C MET A 66 -0.25 -21.94 9.14
N LYS A 67 0.10 -22.58 10.24
CA LYS A 67 -0.11 -21.98 11.54
C LYS A 67 0.76 -20.75 11.72
N GLU A 68 2.01 -20.88 11.33
CA GLU A 68 2.95 -19.77 11.41
C GLU A 68 2.51 -18.65 10.49
N LEU A 69 2.04 -18.97 9.29
CA LEU A 69 1.55 -17.96 8.35
C LEU A 69 0.38 -17.18 8.92
N ASP A 70 -0.55 -17.85 9.58
CA ASP A 70 -1.68 -17.18 10.21
C ASP A 70 -1.23 -16.23 11.31
N ALA A 71 -0.30 -16.69 12.15
CA ALA A 71 0.22 -15.86 13.23
C ALA A 71 0.98 -14.66 12.71
N LEU A 72 1.77 -14.85 11.66
CA LEU A 72 2.52 -13.76 11.06
C LEU A 72 1.59 -12.75 10.42
N GLY A 73 0.52 -13.22 9.77
CA GLY A 73 -0.46 -12.34 9.18
C GLY A 73 -1.08 -11.39 10.18
N LEU A 74 -1.39 -11.87 11.38
CA LEU A 74 -1.95 -11.03 12.42
C LEU A 74 -0.96 -9.96 12.89
N LYS A 75 0.30 -10.35 13.04
CA LYS A 75 1.34 -9.40 13.43
C LYS A 75 1.56 -8.34 12.36
N ILE A 76 1.56 -8.76 11.11
CA ILE A 76 1.74 -7.84 9.98
C ILE A 76 0.60 -6.83 9.95
N ASP A 77 -0.64 -7.29 10.12
CA ASP A 77 -1.78 -6.38 10.13
C ASP A 77 -1.66 -5.32 11.21
N ARG A 78 -1.22 -5.71 12.39
CA ARG A 78 -1.05 -4.76 13.48
C ARG A 78 0.02 -3.72 13.17
N LEU A 79 1.14 -4.17 12.64
CA LEU A 79 2.23 -3.25 12.32
C LEU A 79 1.84 -2.32 11.17
N GLU A 80 1.12 -2.82 10.19
CA GLU A 80 0.64 -1.98 9.10
C GLU A 80 -0.27 -0.88 9.60
N GLN A 81 -1.11 -1.21 10.58
CA GLN A 81 -1.96 -0.19 11.19
C GLN A 81 -1.14 0.87 11.92
N GLN A 82 -0.05 0.46 12.55
CA GLN A 82 0.83 1.41 13.23
C GLN A 82 1.54 2.34 12.26
N VAL A 83 1.94 1.83 11.10
CA VAL A 83 2.58 2.66 10.09
C VAL A 83 1.56 3.61 9.46
N GLY A 84 0.32 3.16 9.32
CA GLY A 84 -0.77 4.01 8.84
C GLY A 84 -1.39 3.51 7.54
N PRO A 85 -2.58 4.04 7.22
CA PRO A 85 -3.32 3.57 6.05
C PRO A 85 -2.63 3.88 4.71
N ASP A 86 -1.84 4.94 4.67
CA ASP A 86 -1.13 5.29 3.44
C ASP A 86 -0.09 4.23 3.09
N TYR A 87 0.54 3.65 4.10
CA TYR A 87 1.52 2.60 3.86
C TYR A 87 0.89 1.43 3.12
N ARG A 88 -0.25 0.96 3.62
CA ARG A 88 -0.93 -0.17 3.01
C ARG A 88 -1.35 0.13 1.58
N ARG A 89 -1.91 1.31 1.37
CA ARG A 89 -2.35 1.73 0.05
C ARG A 89 -1.20 1.77 -0.95
N VAL A 90 -0.09 2.36 -0.54
CA VAL A 90 1.08 2.48 -1.41
C VAL A 90 1.69 1.11 -1.68
N MET A 91 1.81 0.27 -0.66
CA MET A 91 2.41 -1.04 -0.84
C MET A 91 1.55 -1.97 -1.69
N ASP A 92 0.23 -1.92 -1.54
CA ASP A 92 -0.66 -2.73 -2.37
C ASP A 92 -0.53 -2.31 -3.84
N ALA A 93 -0.49 -1.01 -4.07
CA ALA A 93 -0.35 -0.50 -5.43
C ALA A 93 1.02 -0.84 -6.02
N LEU A 94 2.07 -0.80 -5.20
CA LEU A 94 3.40 -1.21 -5.65
C LEU A 94 3.43 -2.68 -6.05
N GLY A 95 2.71 -3.51 -5.32
CA GLY A 95 2.66 -4.93 -5.62
C GLY A 95 2.07 -5.24 -6.98
N GLU A 96 1.30 -4.31 -7.54
CA GLU A 96 0.73 -4.51 -8.85
C GLU A 96 1.61 -4.02 -9.98
N LEU A 97 2.67 -3.30 -9.66
CA LEU A 97 3.60 -2.84 -10.69
C LEU A 97 4.62 -3.92 -10.99
N ASP A 98 5.02 -3.97 -12.23
CA ASP A 98 6.09 -4.88 -12.64
C ASP A 98 7.40 -4.36 -12.04
N PRO A 99 8.05 -5.14 -11.17
CA PRO A 99 9.28 -4.66 -10.54
C PRO A 99 10.42 -4.44 -11.53
N THR A 100 10.31 -4.99 -12.74
CA THR A 100 11.34 -4.77 -13.74
C THR A 100 11.04 -3.57 -14.62
N SER A 101 9.85 -2.98 -14.49
CA SER A 101 9.51 -1.80 -15.28
C SER A 101 10.29 -0.59 -14.75
N PRO A 102 10.51 0.42 -15.59
CA PRO A 102 11.18 1.63 -15.10
C PRO A 102 10.48 2.30 -13.94
N GLU A 103 9.14 2.29 -13.95
CA GLU A 103 8.37 2.88 -12.87
C GLU A 103 8.51 2.09 -11.58
N GLY A 104 8.44 0.76 -11.67
CA GLY A 104 8.62 -0.09 -10.52
C GLY A 104 10.00 0.07 -9.91
N GLN A 105 11.02 0.17 -10.75
CA GLN A 105 12.38 0.36 -10.27
C GLN A 105 12.56 1.71 -9.58
N LYS A 106 11.97 2.76 -10.14
CA LYS A 106 12.07 4.08 -9.52
C LYS A 106 11.39 4.12 -8.16
N LEU A 107 10.21 3.54 -8.08
CA LEU A 107 9.48 3.54 -6.81
C LEU A 107 10.19 2.71 -5.76
N THR A 108 10.74 1.57 -6.16
CA THR A 108 11.50 0.73 -5.24
C THR A 108 12.72 1.50 -4.72
N ALA A 109 13.40 2.21 -5.60
CA ALA A 109 14.59 2.98 -5.21
C ALA A 109 14.29 4.08 -4.22
N VAL A 110 13.08 4.64 -4.27
CA VAL A 110 12.70 5.70 -3.34
C VAL A 110 12.70 5.19 -1.90
N PHE A 111 12.45 3.91 -1.69
CA PHE A 111 12.41 3.33 -0.35
C PHE A 111 13.80 2.94 0.19
N GLU A 112 14.83 2.98 -0.65
CA GLU A 112 16.18 2.63 -0.20
C GLU A 112 16.66 3.36 1.03
N PRO A 113 16.52 4.69 1.12
CA PRO A 113 16.99 5.40 2.31
C PRO A 113 16.28 4.93 3.57
N LEU A 114 15.03 4.52 3.45
CA LEU A 114 14.28 4.03 4.59
C LEU A 114 14.79 2.67 5.05
N HIS A 115 15.11 1.80 4.09
CA HIS A 115 15.71 0.51 4.42
C HIS A 115 17.03 0.68 5.15
N LYS A 116 17.82 1.65 4.76
CA LYS A 116 19.09 1.90 5.41
C LYS A 116 18.92 2.31 6.86
N GLN A 117 17.84 2.98 7.19
CA GLN A 117 17.58 3.36 8.57
C GLN A 117 17.24 2.17 9.45
N CYS A 118 16.94 1.04 8.87
CA CYS A 118 16.64 -0.19 9.60
C CYS A 118 17.91 -0.99 9.95
N GLU A 119 19.04 -0.64 9.40
CA GLU A 119 20.30 -1.37 9.64
C GLU A 119 20.99 -1.02 10.94
#